data_632989334d8adf73fe1071c7b0760944
#
_entry.id   632989334d8adf73fe1071c7b0760944
#
_cell.length_a   1.000
_cell.length_b   1.000
_cell.length_c   1.000
_cell.angle_alpha   90.00
_cell.angle_beta   90.00
_cell.angle_gamma   90.00
#
_symmetry.space_group_name_H-M   'P 1'
#
loop_
_entity.id
_entity.type
_entity.pdbx_description
1 polymer ?
#
loop_
_entity_poly.entity_id
_entity_poly.type
_entity_poly.pdbx_seq_one_letter_code
_entity_poly.pdbx_strand_id
1 'polypeptide(L)'
;MNIKNSRARNALMMWCGVVLHDTKCALFRILIFCTGCTVLVGPIQGAEISQTIETVKASVVGVGTFQQSRSPAMSFVGTGFIVDDGFHVITNAHVIPKILDSEHMETIGIVIGKGDDTEFRPAVIVAEDAEHDLALLKISGAPLPALKLGDSGLAKEGQSFIFTGFPLGMALGLHRATHHAMLAAITPVVMPALDSRKLDVKMIAQLRKSPFSIFQLDGTAYPGNSGSPLYDPETGVVYGVINMVFVKGLKETAITQPSGISYAIPANFARDLLRQKTQ
;
A
#
# COMPACT_ATOMS: atom_id res chain seq x y z
N MET A 1 63.27 7.54 -29.10
CA MET A 1 63.73 6.19 -29.45
C MET A 1 62.47 5.45 -29.92
N ASN A 2 62.14 5.55 -31.19
CA ASN A 2 62.44 4.59 -32.27
C ASN A 2 61.86 3.21 -31.89
N ILE A 3 61.03 2.53 -32.65
CA ILE A 3 60.98 2.29 -34.09
C ILE A 3 59.68 1.53 -34.35
N LYS A 4 58.81 1.91 -35.32
CA LYS A 4 58.57 1.29 -36.63
C LYS A 4 58.13 -0.20 -36.55
N ASN A 5 57.14 -0.67 -37.20
CA ASN A 5 56.73 -0.70 -38.62
C ASN A 5 55.68 -1.81 -38.68
N SER A 6 54.75 -1.91 -39.47
CA SER A 6 54.43 -1.68 -40.88
C SER A 6 53.68 -2.91 -41.44
N ARG A 7 52.64 -2.63 -42.23
CA ARG A 7 52.22 -3.34 -43.47
C ARG A 7 51.73 -4.80 -43.36
N ALA A 8 50.69 -5.20 -44.02
CA ALA A 8 50.31 -5.20 -45.43
C ALA A 8 48.81 -5.56 -45.51
N ARG A 9 47.90 -4.93 -46.23
CA ARG A 9 47.71 -4.79 -47.70
C ARG A 9 47.85 -6.11 -48.44
N ASN A 10 46.77 -6.51 -49.07
CA ASN A 10 46.46 -6.93 -50.43
C ASN A 10 45.30 -7.93 -50.41
N ALA A 11 44.15 -7.64 -50.96
CA ALA A 11 43.83 -7.58 -52.38
C ALA A 11 43.80 -8.97 -53.03
N LEU A 12 42.61 -9.40 -53.41
CA LEU A 12 42.50 -9.96 -54.78
C LEU A 12 41.07 -9.79 -55.28
N MET A 13 41.05 -9.06 -56.36
CA MET A 13 39.93 -8.90 -57.32
C MET A 13 39.78 -10.17 -58.16
N MET A 14 38.68 -10.13 -58.87
CA MET A 14 38.37 -10.75 -60.16
C MET A 14 37.80 -12.18 -60.12
N TRP A 15 36.57 -12.29 -60.52
CA TRP A 15 36.32 -12.76 -61.92
C TRP A 15 34.95 -12.30 -62.41
N CYS A 16 35.01 -11.57 -63.51
CA CYS A 16 33.91 -11.15 -64.36
C CYS A 16 33.67 -12.29 -65.37
N GLY A 17 32.42 -12.66 -65.55
CA GLY A 17 31.96 -13.58 -66.57
C GLY A 17 30.62 -13.14 -67.12
N VAL A 18 30.73 -12.31 -68.18
CA VAL A 18 29.57 -11.91 -68.99
C VAL A 18 29.17 -13.09 -69.88
N VAL A 19 27.89 -13.49 -69.83
CA VAL A 19 27.21 -14.13 -70.97
C VAL A 19 25.88 -13.44 -71.15
N LEU A 20 25.80 -12.67 -72.22
CA LEU A 20 24.55 -12.23 -72.84
C LEU A 20 23.99 -13.40 -73.65
N HIS A 21 22.69 -13.70 -73.43
CA HIS A 21 21.81 -14.04 -74.55
C HIS A 21 20.33 -13.91 -74.15
N ASP A 22 19.73 -13.00 -74.81
CA ASP A 22 18.40 -12.83 -75.38
C ASP A 22 17.14 -13.38 -74.73
N THR A 23 16.23 -12.43 -74.57
CA THR A 23 14.82 -12.38 -75.01
C THR A 23 13.77 -12.95 -74.11
N LYS A 24 12.85 -12.06 -73.88
CA LYS A 24 11.40 -12.13 -73.62
C LYS A 24 10.90 -12.07 -72.16
N CYS A 25 10.57 -10.83 -71.85
CA CYS A 25 9.28 -10.45 -71.28
C CYS A 25 8.68 -11.37 -70.19
N ALA A 26 8.93 -11.01 -68.94
CA ALA A 26 7.94 -11.20 -67.89
C ALA A 26 8.18 -10.14 -66.81
N LEU A 27 7.27 -9.21 -66.72
CA LEU A 27 7.15 -8.26 -65.63
C LEU A 27 6.95 -9.04 -64.32
N PHE A 28 8.00 -9.29 -63.59
CA PHE A 28 7.90 -9.76 -62.21
C PHE A 28 7.98 -8.55 -61.31
N ARG A 29 6.78 -8.03 -60.95
CA ARG A 29 6.65 -7.04 -59.87
C ARG A 29 7.10 -7.71 -58.59
N ILE A 30 8.31 -7.42 -58.15
CA ILE A 30 8.74 -7.70 -56.76
C ILE A 30 7.99 -6.71 -55.90
N LEU A 31 6.87 -7.18 -55.31
CA LEU A 31 6.16 -6.53 -54.25
C LEU A 31 6.99 -6.69 -53.00
N ILE A 32 7.83 -5.68 -52.68
CA ILE A 32 8.48 -5.60 -51.36
C ILE A 32 7.37 -5.37 -50.33
N PHE A 33 6.97 -6.45 -49.71
CA PHE A 33 6.12 -6.42 -48.52
C PHE A 33 6.97 -5.86 -47.38
N CYS A 34 7.01 -4.52 -47.24
CA CYS A 34 7.40 -3.89 -46.00
C CYS A 34 6.34 -4.23 -44.96
N THR A 35 6.49 -5.38 -44.29
CA THR A 35 5.80 -5.66 -43.03
C THR A 35 6.31 -4.65 -42.03
N GLY A 36 5.64 -3.53 -41.95
CA GLY A 36 5.79 -2.57 -40.86
C GLY A 36 5.53 -3.31 -39.57
N CYS A 37 6.58 -3.65 -38.85
CA CYS A 37 6.50 -4.10 -37.46
C CYS A 37 6.02 -2.89 -36.66
N THR A 38 4.70 -2.71 -36.56
CA THR A 38 4.11 -1.83 -35.57
C THR A 38 4.41 -2.45 -34.21
N VAL A 39 5.50 -1.99 -33.60
CA VAL A 39 5.75 -2.21 -32.19
C VAL A 39 4.59 -1.53 -31.47
N LEU A 40 3.58 -2.32 -31.06
CA LEU A 40 2.60 -1.91 -30.09
C LEU A 40 3.37 -1.66 -28.79
N VAL A 41 3.80 -0.41 -28.59
CA VAL A 41 4.26 0.04 -27.29
C VAL A 41 3.02 0.00 -26.41
N GLY A 42 2.86 -1.11 -25.67
CA GLY A 42 1.83 -1.20 -24.62
C GLY A 42 1.98 -0.03 -23.63
N PRO A 43 0.92 0.37 -22.96
CA PRO A 43 0.98 1.44 -21.97
C PRO A 43 2.09 1.11 -20.97
N ILE A 44 2.89 2.13 -20.67
CA ILE A 44 3.99 2.00 -19.71
C ILE A 44 3.35 1.67 -18.35
N GLN A 45 3.60 0.50 -17.82
CA GLN A 45 3.04 -0.02 -16.56
C GLN A 45 3.15 0.97 -15.39
N GLY A 46 4.14 1.85 -15.40
CA GLY A 46 4.30 2.91 -14.41
C GLY A 46 3.21 4.00 -14.45
N ALA A 47 2.56 4.24 -15.60
CA ALA A 47 1.47 5.20 -15.72
C ALA A 47 0.18 4.66 -15.07
N GLU A 48 -0.06 3.36 -15.19
CA GLU A 48 -1.22 2.67 -14.57
C GLU A 48 -1.12 2.69 -13.05
N ILE A 49 0.04 2.37 -12.48
CA ILE A 49 0.28 2.40 -11.02
C ILE A 49 0.07 3.82 -10.46
N SER A 50 0.58 4.85 -11.14
CA SER A 50 0.40 6.23 -10.71
C SER A 50 -1.07 6.64 -10.67
N GLN A 51 -1.86 6.20 -11.65
CA GLN A 51 -3.30 6.47 -11.68
C GLN A 51 -4.04 5.73 -10.56
N THR A 52 -3.68 4.47 -10.30
CA THR A 52 -4.21 3.69 -9.18
C THR A 52 -3.92 4.39 -7.84
N ILE A 53 -2.68 4.85 -7.63
CA ILE A 53 -2.28 5.58 -6.43
C ILE A 53 -3.14 6.83 -6.23
N GLU A 54 -3.34 7.66 -7.27
CA GLU A 54 -4.16 8.87 -7.15
C GLU A 54 -5.63 8.54 -6.85
N THR A 55 -6.17 7.47 -7.43
CA THR A 55 -7.52 6.98 -7.12
C THR A 55 -7.64 6.54 -5.66
N VAL A 56 -6.69 5.74 -5.18
CA VAL A 56 -6.69 5.25 -3.80
C VAL A 56 -6.50 6.38 -2.80
N LYS A 57 -5.62 7.35 -3.08
CA LYS A 57 -5.40 8.51 -2.21
C LYS A 57 -6.68 9.28 -1.89
N ALA A 58 -7.65 9.34 -2.81
CA ALA A 58 -8.92 10.00 -2.57
C ALA A 58 -9.76 9.34 -1.46
N SER A 59 -9.50 8.05 -1.19
CA SER A 59 -10.19 7.24 -0.19
C SER A 59 -9.41 7.12 1.12
N VAL A 60 -8.15 7.56 1.17
CA VAL A 60 -7.29 7.46 2.36
C VAL A 60 -7.43 8.74 3.19
N VAL A 61 -7.75 8.57 4.47
CA VAL A 61 -8.02 9.65 5.41
C VAL A 61 -7.13 9.56 6.64
N GLY A 62 -6.87 10.70 7.27
CA GLY A 62 -6.30 10.71 8.60
C GLY A 62 -7.37 10.34 9.63
N VAL A 63 -6.97 9.67 10.71
CA VAL A 63 -7.84 9.40 11.87
C VAL A 63 -7.23 10.11 13.08
N GLY A 64 -8.08 10.78 13.85
CA GLY A 64 -7.61 11.55 15.01
C GLY A 64 -8.75 12.11 15.82
N THR A 65 -8.42 13.10 16.66
CA THR A 65 -9.39 13.79 17.52
C THR A 65 -9.37 15.30 17.26
N PHE A 66 -10.48 15.92 17.55
CA PHE A 66 -10.65 17.37 17.51
C PHE A 66 -11.14 17.87 18.87
N GLN A 67 -10.53 18.92 19.34
CA GLN A 67 -10.89 19.63 20.59
C GLN A 67 -10.66 21.12 20.37
N GLN A 68 -11.73 21.90 20.38
CA GLN A 68 -11.68 23.32 20.03
C GLN A 68 -10.76 24.14 20.94
N SER A 69 -10.67 23.76 22.21
CA SER A 69 -9.84 24.47 23.22
C SER A 69 -8.36 24.10 23.17
N ARG A 70 -7.98 23.07 22.40
CA ARG A 70 -6.58 22.60 22.27
C ARG A 70 -5.85 23.36 21.17
N SER A 71 -4.54 23.53 21.29
CA SER A 71 -3.67 24.07 20.26
C SER A 71 -2.53 23.09 19.95
N PRO A 72 -2.48 22.49 18.74
CA PRO A 72 -3.46 22.58 17.66
C PRO A 72 -4.77 21.86 18.03
N ALA A 73 -5.90 22.33 17.51
CA ALA A 73 -7.22 21.78 17.79
C ALA A 73 -7.35 20.33 17.30
N MET A 74 -6.72 20.00 16.19
CA MET A 74 -6.64 18.64 15.63
C MET A 74 -5.43 17.88 16.17
N SER A 75 -5.64 16.60 16.53
CA SER A 75 -4.58 15.65 16.88
C SER A 75 -4.71 14.44 15.97
N PHE A 76 -3.69 14.21 15.15
CA PHE A 76 -3.61 13.05 14.28
C PHE A 76 -3.07 11.84 15.06
N VAL A 77 -3.66 10.66 14.88
CA VAL A 77 -3.26 9.43 15.56
C VAL A 77 -2.79 8.36 14.55
N GLY A 78 -3.49 8.24 13.43
CA GLY A 78 -3.17 7.23 12.41
C GLY A 78 -3.96 7.41 11.13
N THR A 79 -3.89 6.42 10.28
CA THR A 79 -4.52 6.40 8.97
C THR A 79 -5.81 5.56 9.01
N GLY A 80 -6.75 5.86 8.12
CA GLY A 80 -7.90 5.04 7.81
C GLY A 80 -8.21 5.11 6.32
N PHE A 81 -9.15 4.31 5.87
CA PHE A 81 -9.62 4.36 4.49
C PHE A 81 -11.10 4.07 4.38
N ILE A 82 -11.71 4.69 3.39
CA ILE A 82 -13.15 4.61 3.14
C ILE A 82 -13.48 3.30 2.44
N VAL A 83 -14.58 2.69 2.86
CA VAL A 83 -15.09 1.43 2.30
C VAL A 83 -16.60 1.48 2.09
N ASP A 84 -17.13 0.50 1.36
CA ASP A 84 -18.54 0.20 1.19
C ASP A 84 -19.35 1.35 0.56
N ASP A 85 -20.19 2.02 1.33
CA ASP A 85 -21.11 3.06 0.89
C ASP A 85 -20.51 4.48 0.87
N GLY A 86 -19.21 4.60 1.20
CA GLY A 86 -18.54 5.89 1.27
C GLY A 86 -18.69 6.62 2.61
N PHE A 87 -19.36 6.01 3.59
CA PHE A 87 -19.53 6.56 4.94
C PHE A 87 -18.78 5.75 6.00
N HIS A 88 -18.25 4.59 5.66
CA HIS A 88 -17.55 3.72 6.60
C HIS A 88 -16.05 3.80 6.41
N VAL A 89 -15.33 3.84 7.52
CA VAL A 89 -13.86 3.96 7.58
C VAL A 89 -13.30 2.78 8.36
N ILE A 90 -12.40 2.04 7.74
CA ILE A 90 -11.58 1.03 8.43
C ILE A 90 -10.29 1.69 8.92
N THR A 91 -9.94 1.38 10.15
CA THR A 91 -8.66 1.73 10.79
C THR A 91 -8.25 0.66 11.79
N ASN A 92 -7.11 0.83 12.48
CA ASN A 92 -6.77 -0.03 13.61
C ASN A 92 -7.49 0.40 14.89
N ALA A 93 -7.80 -0.56 15.78
CA ALA A 93 -8.42 -0.28 17.06
C ALA A 93 -7.51 0.57 17.97
N HIS A 94 -6.18 0.34 17.94
CA HIS A 94 -5.25 1.13 18.73
C HIS A 94 -5.07 2.59 18.25
N VAL A 95 -5.56 2.92 17.04
CA VAL A 95 -5.59 4.31 16.52
C VAL A 95 -6.70 5.10 17.19
N ILE A 96 -7.72 4.42 17.73
CA ILE A 96 -8.82 5.06 18.44
C ILE A 96 -8.43 5.31 19.91
N PRO A 97 -8.44 6.56 20.38
CA PRO A 97 -8.21 6.85 21.79
C PRO A 97 -9.25 6.18 22.67
N LYS A 98 -8.82 5.46 23.71
CA LYS A 98 -9.72 4.78 24.65
C LYS A 98 -10.47 5.74 25.55
N ILE A 99 -9.93 6.93 25.77
CA ILE A 99 -10.50 7.97 26.63
C ILE A 99 -10.46 9.27 25.83
N LEU A 100 -11.61 9.87 25.67
CA LEU A 100 -11.77 11.21 25.12
C LEU A 100 -12.01 12.19 26.25
N ASP A 101 -11.47 13.41 26.12
CA ASP A 101 -11.71 14.49 27.08
C ASP A 101 -13.12 15.06 26.85
N SER A 102 -14.10 14.44 27.52
CA SER A 102 -15.51 14.84 27.41
C SER A 102 -15.78 16.20 28.05
N GLU A 103 -14.97 16.64 29.05
CA GLU A 103 -15.11 17.94 29.67
C GLU A 103 -14.82 19.08 28.68
N HIS A 104 -13.89 18.85 27.75
CA HIS A 104 -13.53 19.81 26.70
C HIS A 104 -14.10 19.41 25.32
N MET A 105 -15.12 18.56 25.28
CA MET A 105 -15.83 18.14 24.06
C MET A 105 -14.90 17.58 22.99
N GLU A 106 -13.88 16.80 23.38
CA GLU A 106 -13.04 16.10 22.42
C GLU A 106 -13.85 15.05 21.66
N THR A 107 -13.72 15.05 20.33
CA THR A 107 -14.44 14.13 19.45
C THR A 107 -13.46 13.38 18.56
N ILE A 108 -13.76 12.11 18.29
CA ILE A 108 -13.04 11.34 17.27
C ILE A 108 -13.59 11.66 15.89
N GLY A 109 -12.73 11.58 14.86
CA GLY A 109 -13.14 11.75 13.48
C GLY A 109 -12.03 11.50 12.49
N ILE A 110 -12.33 11.86 11.27
CA ILE A 110 -11.39 11.78 10.15
C ILE A 110 -10.93 13.16 9.72
N VAL A 111 -9.73 13.19 9.16
CA VAL A 111 -9.15 14.37 8.51
C VAL A 111 -9.04 14.07 7.03
N ILE A 112 -9.69 14.90 6.22
CA ILE A 112 -9.65 14.87 4.77
C ILE A 112 -8.95 16.13 4.25
N GLY A 113 -8.49 16.11 3.00
CA GLY A 113 -7.77 17.24 2.42
C GLY A 113 -6.26 17.03 2.39
N LYS A 114 -5.49 18.11 2.27
CA LYS A 114 -4.04 18.08 2.10
C LYS A 114 -3.43 19.38 2.65
N GLY A 115 -2.37 19.25 3.43
CA GLY A 115 -1.66 20.42 3.98
C GLY A 115 -2.58 21.31 4.81
N ASP A 116 -2.63 22.60 4.48
CA ASP A 116 -3.46 23.59 5.18
C ASP A 116 -4.94 23.54 4.80
N ASP A 117 -5.28 22.88 3.68
CA ASP A 117 -6.67 22.68 3.24
C ASP A 117 -7.18 21.34 3.77
N THR A 118 -7.35 21.27 5.09
CA THR A 118 -7.84 20.07 5.78
C THR A 118 -9.17 20.33 6.47
N GLU A 119 -10.08 19.38 6.32
CA GLU A 119 -11.40 19.37 6.97
C GLU A 119 -11.45 18.22 7.99
N PHE A 120 -11.93 18.51 9.19
CA PHE A 120 -12.23 17.48 10.18
C PHE A 120 -13.71 17.10 10.08
N ARG A 121 -14.00 15.80 9.97
CA ARG A 121 -15.36 15.26 10.05
C ARG A 121 -15.50 14.34 11.25
N PRO A 122 -16.43 14.64 12.18
CA PRO A 122 -16.72 13.76 13.29
C PRO A 122 -17.13 12.37 12.83
N ALA A 123 -16.74 11.37 13.59
CA ALA A 123 -17.09 9.99 13.35
C ALA A 123 -17.58 9.32 14.63
N VAL A 124 -18.36 8.25 14.47
CA VAL A 124 -18.78 7.37 15.55
C VAL A 124 -18.20 5.98 15.33
N ILE A 125 -17.85 5.30 16.43
CA ILE A 125 -17.39 3.92 16.39
C ILE A 125 -18.63 3.03 16.18
N VAL A 126 -18.62 2.24 15.10
CA VAL A 126 -19.70 1.31 14.76
C VAL A 126 -19.41 -0.08 15.29
N ALA A 127 -18.17 -0.53 15.12
CA ALA A 127 -17.71 -1.83 15.59
C ALA A 127 -16.21 -1.79 15.88
N GLU A 128 -15.76 -2.67 16.78
CA GLU A 128 -14.36 -2.83 17.13
C GLU A 128 -14.03 -4.32 17.26
N ASP A 129 -12.98 -4.73 16.62
CA ASP A 129 -12.39 -6.06 16.74
C ASP A 129 -11.02 -5.93 17.43
N ALA A 130 -11.06 -6.05 18.75
CA ALA A 130 -9.86 -5.93 19.58
C ALA A 130 -8.88 -7.11 19.39
N GLU A 131 -9.36 -8.26 18.89
CA GLU A 131 -8.53 -9.42 18.64
C GLU A 131 -7.62 -9.19 17.41
N HIS A 132 -8.20 -8.64 16.34
CA HIS A 132 -7.50 -8.35 15.11
C HIS A 132 -7.02 -6.88 15.04
N ASP A 133 -7.21 -6.10 16.11
CA ASP A 133 -6.82 -4.68 16.17
C ASP A 133 -7.42 -3.86 15.02
N LEU A 134 -8.71 -4.04 14.75
CA LEU A 134 -9.46 -3.31 13.73
C LEU A 134 -10.61 -2.53 14.34
N ALA A 135 -10.95 -1.41 13.73
CA ALA A 135 -12.13 -0.63 14.07
C ALA A 135 -12.84 -0.10 12.82
N LEU A 136 -14.15 -0.03 12.92
CA LEU A 136 -15.07 0.52 11.93
C LEU A 136 -15.67 1.81 12.46
N LEU A 137 -15.41 2.90 11.78
CA LEU A 137 -15.99 4.20 12.05
C LEU A 137 -17.07 4.52 11.01
N LYS A 138 -18.04 5.34 11.38
CA LYS A 138 -19.03 5.92 10.47
C LYS A 138 -18.95 7.43 10.52
N ILE A 139 -18.88 8.06 9.36
CA ILE A 139 -18.89 9.50 9.18
C ILE A 139 -20.23 9.99 8.67
N SER A 140 -20.49 11.28 8.85
CA SER A 140 -21.64 12.00 8.27
C SER A 140 -21.19 12.92 7.13
N GLY A 141 -22.17 13.52 6.45
CA GLY A 141 -21.92 14.45 5.35
C GLY A 141 -22.02 13.79 3.97
N ALA A 142 -21.25 14.26 3.00
CA ALA A 142 -21.21 13.65 1.66
C ALA A 142 -20.38 12.35 1.67
N PRO A 143 -20.78 11.31 0.90
CA PRO A 143 -20.00 10.09 0.77
C PRO A 143 -18.64 10.38 0.11
N LEU A 144 -17.63 9.65 0.54
CA LEU A 144 -16.29 9.71 -0.02
C LEU A 144 -16.04 8.51 -0.95
N PRO A 145 -15.09 8.60 -1.88
CA PRO A 145 -14.70 7.46 -2.70
C PRO A 145 -14.33 6.26 -1.83
N ALA A 146 -14.90 5.08 -2.13
CA ALA A 146 -14.71 3.88 -1.34
C ALA A 146 -13.79 2.87 -2.04
N LEU A 147 -12.90 2.24 -1.28
CA LEU A 147 -12.05 1.15 -1.75
C LEU A 147 -12.77 -0.20 -1.65
N LYS A 148 -12.43 -1.10 -2.56
CA LYS A 148 -12.93 -2.48 -2.53
C LYS A 148 -12.02 -3.35 -1.66
N LEU A 149 -12.62 -4.16 -0.79
CA LEU A 149 -11.91 -5.18 -0.03
C LEU A 149 -11.80 -6.45 -0.86
N GLY A 150 -10.58 -6.89 -1.14
CA GLY A 150 -10.25 -8.14 -1.81
C GLY A 150 -10.40 -9.36 -0.89
N ASP A 151 -10.25 -10.53 -1.45
CA ASP A 151 -10.13 -11.77 -0.68
C ASP A 151 -8.67 -12.00 -0.31
N SER A 152 -8.31 -11.68 0.94
CA SER A 152 -6.94 -11.84 1.44
C SER A 152 -6.48 -13.30 1.52
N GLY A 153 -7.40 -14.27 1.45
CA GLY A 153 -7.05 -15.69 1.31
C GLY A 153 -6.41 -16.04 -0.03
N LEU A 154 -6.52 -15.16 -1.03
CA LEU A 154 -5.90 -15.32 -2.35
C LEU A 154 -4.51 -14.68 -2.44
N ALA A 155 -4.09 -13.90 -1.44
CA ALA A 155 -2.76 -13.29 -1.41
C ALA A 155 -1.67 -14.37 -1.29
N LYS A 156 -0.56 -14.16 -2.00
CA LYS A 156 0.56 -15.12 -2.06
C LYS A 156 1.86 -14.46 -1.66
N GLU A 157 2.71 -15.22 -0.98
CA GLU A 157 4.09 -14.80 -0.71
C GLU A 157 4.83 -14.50 -2.03
N GLY A 158 5.63 -13.45 -2.02
CA GLY A 158 6.29 -12.89 -3.21
C GLY A 158 5.43 -11.91 -4.01
N GLN A 159 4.13 -11.75 -3.70
CA GLN A 159 3.27 -10.77 -4.37
C GLN A 159 3.65 -9.34 -3.95
N SER A 160 3.73 -8.45 -4.95
CA SER A 160 3.95 -7.03 -4.73
C SER A 160 2.66 -6.33 -4.34
N PHE A 161 2.75 -5.50 -3.31
CA PHE A 161 1.70 -4.61 -2.84
C PHE A 161 2.24 -3.20 -2.65
N ILE A 162 1.34 -2.25 -2.54
CA ILE A 162 1.64 -0.90 -2.09
C ILE A 162 0.66 -0.51 -0.98
N PHE A 163 1.07 0.42 -0.12
CA PHE A 163 0.19 0.98 0.89
C PHE A 163 0.33 2.49 0.94
N THR A 164 -0.76 3.18 1.23
CA THR A 164 -0.81 4.64 1.27
C THR A 164 -1.32 5.10 2.62
N GLY A 165 -0.62 6.01 3.26
CA GLY A 165 -0.99 6.56 4.55
C GLY A 165 -0.32 7.89 4.84
N PHE A 166 -0.32 8.27 6.11
CA PHE A 166 0.28 9.52 6.59
C PHE A 166 1.48 9.23 7.50
N PRO A 167 2.65 8.90 6.92
CA PRO A 167 3.84 8.67 7.72
C PRO A 167 4.20 9.91 8.52
N LEU A 168 4.51 9.74 9.80
CA LEU A 168 4.86 10.80 10.74
C LEU A 168 3.78 11.89 10.89
N GLY A 169 2.59 11.71 10.32
CA GLY A 169 1.41 12.54 10.54
C GLY A 169 1.64 14.03 10.47
N MET A 170 1.33 14.74 11.55
CA MET A 170 1.46 16.21 11.65
C MET A 170 2.89 16.73 11.43
N ALA A 171 3.92 15.92 11.72
CA ALA A 171 5.31 16.34 11.55
C ALA A 171 5.67 16.61 10.07
N LEU A 172 5.00 15.91 9.13
CA LEU A 172 5.16 16.12 7.69
C LEU A 172 3.98 16.87 7.04
N GLY A 173 3.07 17.46 7.82
CA GLY A 173 1.97 18.29 7.30
C GLY A 173 0.84 17.49 6.65
N LEU A 174 0.53 16.30 7.12
CA LEU A 174 -0.58 15.45 6.64
C LEU A 174 -0.53 15.18 5.13
N HIS A 175 0.64 14.92 4.59
CA HIS A 175 0.79 14.47 3.21
C HIS A 175 0.69 12.95 3.11
N ARG A 176 -0.15 12.46 2.19
CA ARG A 176 -0.26 11.04 1.88
C ARG A 176 1.00 10.58 1.16
N ALA A 177 1.66 9.55 1.68
CA ALA A 177 2.78 8.89 1.02
C ALA A 177 2.42 7.45 0.69
N THR A 178 2.87 6.99 -0.47
CA THR A 178 2.72 5.60 -0.91
C THR A 178 4.05 4.90 -0.81
N HIS A 179 4.03 3.72 -0.23
CA HIS A 179 5.19 2.86 -0.03
C HIS A 179 4.98 1.53 -0.76
N HIS A 180 6.05 1.00 -1.31
CA HIS A 180 6.07 -0.34 -1.89
C HIS A 180 6.36 -1.36 -0.79
N ALA A 181 5.72 -2.54 -0.88
CA ALA A 181 5.99 -3.68 -0.01
C ALA A 181 5.77 -4.98 -0.77
N MET A 182 6.52 -6.02 -0.40
CA MET A 182 6.29 -7.37 -0.88
C MET A 182 5.73 -8.20 0.27
N LEU A 183 4.75 -9.07 0.01
CA LEU A 183 4.30 -10.06 0.99
C LEU A 183 5.41 -11.10 1.18
N ALA A 184 6.17 -10.96 2.25
CA ALA A 184 7.33 -11.80 2.52
C ALA A 184 6.94 -13.14 3.15
N ALA A 185 5.92 -13.14 4.03
CA ALA A 185 5.41 -14.35 4.67
C ALA A 185 3.97 -14.17 5.16
N ILE A 186 3.23 -15.28 5.22
CA ILE A 186 1.95 -15.38 5.93
C ILE A 186 2.24 -16.16 7.21
N THR A 187 2.27 -15.47 8.36
CA THR A 187 2.75 -16.04 9.62
C THR A 187 1.70 -15.92 10.71
N PRO A 188 1.56 -16.92 11.58
CA PRO A 188 0.69 -16.79 12.75
C PRO A 188 1.22 -15.69 13.68
N VAL A 189 0.30 -14.94 14.29
CA VAL A 189 0.65 -13.99 15.35
C VAL A 189 1.14 -14.78 16.55
N VAL A 190 2.45 -14.91 16.66
CA VAL A 190 3.09 -15.41 17.88
C VAL A 190 3.36 -14.20 18.76
N MET A 191 2.55 -14.00 19.80
CA MET A 191 2.96 -13.09 20.85
C MET A 191 4.17 -13.72 21.56
N PRO A 192 5.35 -13.09 21.52
CA PRO A 192 6.48 -13.60 22.28
C PRO A 192 6.06 -13.66 23.74
N ALA A 193 6.11 -14.85 24.34
CA ALA A 193 6.09 -14.98 25.79
C ALA A 193 7.39 -14.36 26.30
N LEU A 194 7.38 -13.04 26.49
CA LEU A 194 8.46 -12.31 27.13
C LEU A 194 8.51 -12.75 28.59
N ASP A 195 9.24 -13.82 28.87
CA ASP A 195 9.50 -14.38 30.19
C ASP A 195 8.28 -15.09 30.83
N SER A 196 8.40 -16.37 31.08
CA SER A 196 7.41 -17.21 31.74
C SER A 196 7.01 -16.70 33.16
N ARG A 197 7.76 -15.77 33.72
CA ARG A 197 7.49 -15.11 35.01
C ARG A 197 6.50 -13.95 34.92
N LYS A 198 6.10 -13.51 33.72
CA LYS A 198 5.17 -12.40 33.47
C LYS A 198 3.90 -12.82 32.72
N LEU A 199 3.56 -14.10 32.76
CA LEU A 199 2.30 -14.60 32.19
C LEU A 199 1.13 -14.14 33.06
N ASP A 200 0.47 -13.08 32.61
CA ASP A 200 -0.83 -12.62 33.12
C ASP A 200 -1.94 -13.55 32.62
N VAL A 201 -3.03 -13.66 33.38
CA VAL A 201 -4.22 -14.47 33.06
C VAL A 201 -4.79 -14.12 31.67
N LYS A 202 -4.73 -12.84 31.27
CA LYS A 202 -5.13 -12.38 29.92
C LYS A 202 -4.22 -12.96 28.83
N MET A 203 -2.91 -13.03 29.08
CA MET A 203 -1.93 -13.58 28.14
C MET A 203 -2.10 -15.09 27.98
N ILE A 204 -2.42 -15.80 29.08
CA ILE A 204 -2.75 -17.23 29.04
C ILE A 204 -4.03 -17.48 28.25
N ALA A 205 -5.04 -16.62 28.41
CA ALA A 205 -6.29 -16.70 27.66
C ALA A 205 -6.08 -16.43 26.15
N GLN A 206 -5.18 -15.51 25.80
CA GLN A 206 -4.79 -15.26 24.39
C GLN A 206 -3.97 -16.41 23.78
N LEU A 207 -3.09 -17.05 24.55
CA LEU A 207 -2.34 -18.23 24.10
C LEU A 207 -3.23 -19.46 23.88
N ARG A 208 -4.44 -19.49 24.45
CA ARG A 208 -5.43 -20.55 24.25
C ARG A 208 -6.29 -20.34 23.01
N LYS A 209 -6.33 -19.13 22.44
CA LYS A 209 -7.00 -18.87 21.17
C LYS A 209 -6.12 -19.35 20.03
N SER A 210 -6.74 -19.86 18.99
CA SER A 210 -6.02 -20.23 17.77
C SER A 210 -5.35 -18.97 17.20
N PRO A 211 -4.04 -18.98 16.95
CA PRO A 211 -3.37 -17.83 16.38
C PRO A 211 -3.95 -17.55 14.99
N PHE A 212 -4.33 -16.31 14.73
CA PHE A 212 -4.68 -15.89 13.39
C PHE A 212 -3.41 -15.53 12.60
N SER A 213 -3.47 -15.65 11.28
CA SER A 213 -2.34 -15.30 10.42
C SER A 213 -2.35 -13.83 10.07
N ILE A 214 -1.16 -13.23 10.02
CA ILE A 214 -0.91 -11.87 9.54
C ILE A 214 0.05 -11.90 8.36
N PHE A 215 0.05 -10.83 7.60
CA PHE A 215 0.99 -10.59 6.52
C PHE A 215 2.25 -9.93 7.06
N GLN A 216 3.39 -10.60 6.92
CA GLN A 216 4.70 -9.99 7.11
C GLN A 216 5.15 -9.41 5.76
N LEU A 217 5.57 -8.17 5.78
CA LEU A 217 5.93 -7.41 4.59
C LEU A 217 7.42 -7.06 4.60
N ASP A 218 8.06 -7.22 3.45
CA ASP A 218 9.33 -6.57 3.13
C ASP A 218 8.99 -5.16 2.62
N GLY A 219 9.12 -4.20 3.51
CA GLY A 219 8.77 -2.80 3.29
C GLY A 219 8.68 -2.05 4.62
N THR A 220 9.07 -0.78 4.61
CA THR A 220 9.11 0.03 5.83
C THR A 220 7.83 0.83 6.00
N ALA A 221 7.11 0.59 7.10
CA ALA A 221 6.04 1.46 7.57
C ALA A 221 6.53 2.33 8.73
N TYR A 222 6.04 3.57 8.78
CA TYR A 222 6.38 4.55 9.81
C TYR A 222 5.20 4.82 10.74
N PRO A 223 5.43 5.36 11.96
CA PRO A 223 4.36 5.84 12.82
C PRO A 223 3.39 6.75 12.05
N GLY A 224 2.09 6.52 12.20
CA GLY A 224 1.06 7.17 11.40
C GLY A 224 0.52 6.33 10.24
N ASN A 225 1.28 5.32 9.76
CA ASN A 225 0.79 4.38 8.76
C ASN A 225 -0.14 3.29 9.32
N SER A 226 -0.28 3.16 10.65
CA SER A 226 -1.31 2.27 11.22
C SER A 226 -2.68 2.60 10.67
N GLY A 227 -3.40 1.58 10.16
CA GLY A 227 -4.70 1.71 9.52
C GLY A 227 -4.64 1.99 8.01
N SER A 228 -3.48 2.11 7.40
CA SER A 228 -3.33 2.29 5.95
C SER A 228 -3.80 1.07 5.17
N PRO A 229 -4.48 1.23 4.02
CA PRO A 229 -4.79 0.11 3.13
C PRO A 229 -3.52 -0.42 2.48
N LEU A 230 -3.34 -1.74 2.53
CA LEU A 230 -2.39 -2.50 1.72
C LEU A 230 -3.13 -3.02 0.50
N TYR A 231 -2.76 -2.60 -0.70
CA TYR A 231 -3.52 -2.88 -1.91
C TYR A 231 -2.67 -3.29 -3.09
N ASP A 232 -3.32 -3.96 -4.02
CA ASP A 232 -2.73 -4.37 -5.29
C ASP A 232 -2.46 -3.13 -6.16
N PRO A 233 -1.25 -2.94 -6.69
CA PRO A 233 -0.84 -1.73 -7.39
C PRO A 233 -1.57 -1.50 -8.72
N GLU A 234 -2.11 -2.54 -9.34
CA GLU A 234 -2.78 -2.44 -10.64
C GLU A 234 -4.27 -2.14 -10.46
N THR A 235 -4.91 -2.79 -9.48
CA THR A 235 -6.37 -2.76 -9.33
C THR A 235 -6.85 -1.83 -8.22
N GLY A 236 -5.99 -1.45 -7.26
CA GLY A 236 -6.38 -0.69 -6.08
C GLY A 236 -7.22 -1.48 -5.06
N VAL A 237 -7.40 -2.79 -5.27
CA VAL A 237 -8.14 -3.67 -4.36
C VAL A 237 -7.32 -3.90 -3.09
N VAL A 238 -7.96 -3.74 -1.93
CA VAL A 238 -7.30 -3.82 -0.61
C VAL A 238 -7.24 -5.28 -0.14
N TYR A 239 -6.04 -5.73 0.20
CA TYR A 239 -5.78 -7.07 0.72
C TYR A 239 -5.39 -7.10 2.20
N GLY A 240 -5.07 -5.95 2.79
CA GLY A 240 -4.70 -5.87 4.21
C GLY A 240 -4.79 -4.46 4.78
N VAL A 241 -4.61 -4.38 6.09
CA VAL A 241 -4.56 -3.13 6.86
C VAL A 241 -3.23 -3.07 7.59
N ILE A 242 -2.40 -2.07 7.32
CA ILE A 242 -1.07 -1.91 7.95
C ILE A 242 -1.24 -1.77 9.46
N ASN A 243 -0.41 -2.50 10.20
CA ASN A 243 -0.41 -2.50 11.66
C ASN A 243 1.02 -2.36 12.20
N MET A 244 1.23 -1.28 12.97
CA MET A 244 2.55 -0.98 13.57
C MET A 244 2.71 -1.53 15.00
N VAL A 245 1.66 -2.08 15.60
CA VAL A 245 1.69 -2.56 17.00
C VAL A 245 2.38 -3.91 17.13
N PHE A 246 2.30 -4.76 16.12
CA PHE A 246 2.97 -6.06 16.13
C PHE A 246 4.51 -5.96 16.17
N VAL A 247 5.06 -4.77 15.91
CA VAL A 247 6.49 -4.43 16.08
C VAL A 247 6.80 -3.98 17.52
N LYS A 248 6.05 -4.47 18.53
CA LYS A 248 6.22 -4.06 19.93
C LYS A 248 7.64 -4.34 20.45
N GLY A 249 8.28 -3.28 20.92
CA GLY A 249 9.66 -3.22 21.43
C GLY A 249 10.55 -2.25 20.65
N LEU A 250 10.10 -1.78 19.48
CA LEU A 250 10.92 -1.02 18.55
C LEU A 250 10.31 0.34 18.15
N LYS A 251 9.27 0.86 18.84
CA LYS A 251 8.64 2.14 18.44
C LYS A 251 9.62 3.30 18.38
N GLU A 252 10.50 3.41 19.35
CA GLU A 252 11.55 4.44 19.36
C GLU A 252 12.69 4.10 18.39
N THR A 253 12.98 2.80 18.22
CA THR A 253 14.00 2.31 17.30
C THR A 253 13.54 2.32 15.85
N ALA A 254 12.23 2.19 15.58
CA ALA A 254 11.68 2.19 14.22
C ALA A 254 11.84 3.52 13.47
N ILE A 255 11.99 4.64 14.19
CA ILE A 255 12.29 5.94 13.59
C ILE A 255 13.79 6.08 13.31
N THR A 256 14.63 5.57 14.22
CA THR A 256 16.10 5.71 14.16
C THR A 256 16.77 4.57 13.41
N GLN A 257 16.19 3.37 13.46
CA GLN A 257 16.69 2.15 12.81
C GLN A 257 15.51 1.33 12.26
N PRO A 258 14.91 1.72 11.12
CA PRO A 258 13.81 0.96 10.52
C PRO A 258 14.28 -0.44 10.14
N SER A 259 13.55 -1.46 10.60
CA SER A 259 13.91 -2.87 10.37
C SER A 259 13.68 -3.35 8.93
N GLY A 260 12.98 -2.56 8.10
CA GLY A 260 12.54 -3.00 6.77
C GLY A 260 11.37 -4.01 6.81
N ILE A 261 10.92 -4.40 7.99
CA ILE A 261 9.82 -5.35 8.19
C ILE A 261 8.60 -4.60 8.71
N SER A 262 7.45 -4.82 8.08
CA SER A 262 6.16 -4.33 8.53
C SER A 262 5.13 -5.46 8.55
N TYR A 263 3.98 -5.20 9.15
CA TYR A 263 2.91 -6.18 9.23
C TYR A 263 1.58 -5.58 8.74
N ALA A 264 0.72 -6.44 8.20
CA ALA A 264 -0.64 -6.06 7.86
C ALA A 264 -1.62 -7.14 8.31
N ILE A 265 -2.78 -6.70 8.74
CA ILE A 265 -3.92 -7.56 9.08
C ILE A 265 -4.64 -7.90 7.77
N PRO A 266 -4.89 -9.19 7.47
CA PRO A 266 -5.63 -9.59 6.27
C PRO A 266 -7.00 -8.93 6.15
N ALA A 267 -7.36 -8.47 4.96
CA ALA A 267 -8.59 -7.71 4.69
C ALA A 267 -9.89 -8.51 4.96
N ASN A 268 -9.83 -9.83 5.02
CA ASN A 268 -11.00 -10.64 5.36
C ASN A 268 -11.54 -10.31 6.76
N PHE A 269 -10.67 -10.03 7.74
CA PHE A 269 -11.09 -9.57 9.08
C PHE A 269 -11.79 -8.21 9.02
N ALA A 270 -11.31 -7.28 8.20
CA ALA A 270 -11.96 -5.99 7.98
C ALA A 270 -13.33 -6.17 7.29
N ARG A 271 -13.45 -7.13 6.37
CA ARG A 271 -14.73 -7.48 5.72
C ARG A 271 -15.73 -8.07 6.73
N ASP A 272 -15.27 -8.92 7.63
CA ASP A 272 -16.11 -9.51 8.66
C ASP A 272 -16.59 -8.46 9.68
N LEU A 273 -15.70 -7.52 10.05
CA LEU A 273 -16.06 -6.37 10.87
C LEU A 273 -17.10 -5.48 10.18
N LEU A 274 -16.97 -5.24 8.87
CA LEU A 274 -17.93 -4.46 8.10
C LEU A 274 -19.32 -5.09 8.07
N ARG A 275 -19.44 -6.41 8.10
CA ARG A 275 -20.73 -7.14 8.17
C ARG A 275 -21.46 -6.92 9.51
N GLN A 276 -20.74 -6.61 10.58
CA GLN A 276 -21.33 -6.38 11.91
C GLN A 276 -22.11 -5.05 12.00
N LYS A 277 -21.91 -4.11 11.06
CA LYS A 277 -22.63 -2.83 11.02
C LYS A 277 -24.16 -2.96 10.92
N THR A 278 -24.64 -4.13 10.50
CA THR A 278 -26.06 -4.39 10.19
C THR A 278 -26.81 -5.06 11.35
N GLN A 279 -26.11 -5.36 12.44
CA GLN A 279 -26.71 -5.91 13.67
C GLN A 279 -26.89 -4.81 14.73
#